data_e7349e78763e573b97ffc8ba3c636bd7
#
_entry.id   e7349e78763e573b97ffc8ba3c636bd7
#
_cell.length_a   1.000
_cell.length_b   1.000
_cell.length_c   1.000
_cell.angle_alpha   90.00
_cell.angle_beta   90.00
_cell.angle_gamma   90.00
#
_symmetry.space_group_name_H-M   'P 1'
#
loop_
_entity.id
_entity.type
_entity.pdbx_description
1 polymer ?
#
loop_
_entity_poly.entity_id
_entity_poly.type
_entity_poly.pdbx_seq_one_letter_code
_entity_poly.pdbx_strand_id
1 'polypeptide(L)'
;MSKQLDLSKRLQAVANLVSPKRRVADIGCDHGYVSIYLADVRKCPKVIAMDVRKGPLSQAQNNIHRFGMDDRIEMRLSDGTALLEPDEVDTLLISGMGGRLIMRIVSEGLDRLGAFKELVLQPQSEAELVRKFLREHDYIIVDEDFVIEDGKNYPMMKALHVSCLDEWDRESGQQHDAFTLFDYSVKQQDLFGPVLLKKRPADFCTFLDQKRKKTEEILQQITQPEKRKEMQDYLQQLIDVSKGM
;
A
#
# COMPACT_ATOMS: atom_id res chain seq x y z
N MET A 1 -16.87 -27.63 8.56
CA MET A 1 -17.07 -26.72 7.40
C MET A 1 -16.12 -25.56 7.58
N SER A 2 -15.13 -25.39 6.70
CA SER A 2 -14.26 -24.21 6.72
C SER A 2 -15.11 -22.97 6.50
N LYS A 3 -15.09 -22.03 7.44
CA LYS A 3 -15.76 -20.74 7.24
C LYS A 3 -15.04 -20.01 6.11
N GLN A 4 -15.74 -19.72 5.04
CA GLN A 4 -15.17 -18.97 3.93
C GLN A 4 -14.94 -17.53 4.41
N LEU A 5 -13.69 -17.06 4.31
CA LEU A 5 -13.32 -15.69 4.55
C LEU A 5 -13.62 -14.88 3.28
N ASP A 6 -14.59 -13.98 3.37
CA ASP A 6 -14.97 -13.09 2.27
C ASP A 6 -14.39 -11.69 2.53
N LEU A 7 -13.37 -11.32 1.75
CA LEU A 7 -12.79 -9.98 1.78
C LEU A 7 -13.34 -9.16 0.63
N SER A 8 -13.52 -7.86 0.83
CA SER A 8 -13.77 -6.95 -0.27
C SER A 8 -12.62 -6.99 -1.29
N LYS A 9 -12.90 -6.61 -2.54
CA LYS A 9 -11.89 -6.58 -3.62
C LYS A 9 -10.62 -5.82 -3.19
N ARG A 10 -10.81 -4.68 -2.53
CA ARG A 10 -9.72 -3.84 -2.00
C ARG A 10 -8.88 -4.56 -0.95
N LEU A 11 -9.52 -5.14 0.07
CA LEU A 11 -8.82 -5.84 1.16
C LEU A 11 -8.08 -7.08 0.65
N GLN A 12 -8.67 -7.81 -0.29
CA GLN A 12 -8.02 -8.95 -0.92
C GLN A 12 -6.80 -8.52 -1.74
N ALA A 13 -6.92 -7.45 -2.53
CA ALA A 13 -5.83 -6.93 -3.34
C ALA A 13 -4.63 -6.51 -2.48
N VAL A 14 -4.86 -5.73 -1.41
CA VAL A 14 -3.76 -5.31 -0.52
C VAL A 14 -3.11 -6.48 0.22
N ALA A 15 -3.89 -7.45 0.68
CA ALA A 15 -3.36 -8.65 1.33
C ALA A 15 -2.54 -9.53 0.37
N ASN A 16 -2.91 -9.56 -0.92
CA ASN A 16 -2.18 -10.29 -1.94
C ASN A 16 -0.80 -9.67 -2.28
N LEU A 17 -0.60 -8.39 -2.03
CA LEU A 17 0.71 -7.75 -2.18
C LEU A 17 1.72 -8.23 -1.13
N VAL A 18 1.28 -8.65 0.07
CA VAL A 18 2.17 -9.18 1.11
C VAL A 18 2.86 -10.45 0.59
N SER A 19 4.17 -10.54 0.72
CA SER A 19 4.92 -11.76 0.39
C SER A 19 4.47 -12.94 1.26
N PRO A 20 4.30 -14.15 0.69
CA PRO A 20 3.92 -15.31 1.48
C PRO A 20 5.02 -15.68 2.49
N LYS A 21 4.61 -16.32 3.59
CA LYS A 21 5.51 -16.85 4.63
C LYS A 21 6.34 -15.79 5.38
N ARG A 22 6.01 -14.49 5.28
CA ARG A 22 6.62 -13.40 6.05
C ARG A 22 5.95 -13.29 7.43
N ARG A 23 6.70 -12.81 8.42
CA ARG A 23 6.15 -12.34 9.71
C ARG A 23 5.65 -10.92 9.50
N VAL A 24 4.39 -10.68 9.83
CA VAL A 24 3.70 -9.44 9.43
C VAL A 24 3.14 -8.70 10.64
N ALA A 25 3.34 -7.38 10.70
CA ALA A 25 2.54 -6.50 11.53
C ALA A 25 1.46 -5.83 10.67
N ASP A 26 0.20 -6.05 11.01
CA ASP A 26 -0.99 -5.45 10.39
C ASP A 26 -1.44 -4.27 11.26
N ILE A 27 -1.06 -3.04 10.86
CA ILE A 27 -1.30 -1.82 11.63
C ILE A 27 -2.64 -1.19 11.24
N GLY A 28 -3.52 -1.03 12.23
CA GLY A 28 -4.91 -0.63 12.02
C GLY A 28 -5.73 -1.81 11.50
N CYS A 29 -5.58 -2.96 12.14
CA CYS A 29 -6.18 -4.23 11.71
C CYS A 29 -7.72 -4.24 11.72
N ASP A 30 -8.35 -3.24 12.36
CA ASP A 30 -9.81 -3.07 12.47
C ASP A 30 -10.48 -4.36 12.96
N HIS A 31 -11.24 -5.04 12.12
CA HIS A 31 -11.92 -6.31 12.44
C HIS A 31 -11.03 -7.57 12.27
N GLY A 32 -9.76 -7.43 11.91
CA GLY A 32 -8.79 -8.52 11.80
C GLY A 32 -8.94 -9.44 10.58
N TYR A 33 -9.81 -9.13 9.63
CA TYR A 33 -10.04 -9.99 8.46
C TYR A 33 -8.82 -10.11 7.55
N VAL A 34 -8.05 -9.02 7.36
CA VAL A 34 -6.79 -9.04 6.62
C VAL A 34 -5.78 -9.91 7.35
N SER A 35 -5.62 -9.75 8.66
CA SER A 35 -4.73 -10.57 9.50
C SER A 35 -5.06 -12.07 9.37
N ILE A 36 -6.37 -12.44 9.38
CA ILE A 36 -6.81 -13.82 9.17
C ILE A 36 -6.42 -14.33 7.78
N TYR A 37 -6.65 -13.53 6.73
CA TYR A 37 -6.26 -13.88 5.37
C TYR A 37 -4.75 -14.10 5.23
N LEU A 38 -3.95 -13.25 5.85
CA LEU A 38 -2.49 -13.39 5.85
C LEU A 38 -2.05 -14.71 6.51
N ALA A 39 -2.61 -15.05 7.66
CA ALA A 39 -2.29 -16.28 8.36
C ALA A 39 -2.78 -17.52 7.60
N ASP A 40 -4.00 -17.50 7.06
CA ASP A 40 -4.61 -18.68 6.43
C ASP A 40 -4.21 -18.85 4.97
N VAL A 41 -4.37 -17.83 4.13
CA VAL A 41 -4.17 -17.93 2.68
C VAL A 41 -2.72 -17.65 2.30
N ARG A 42 -2.12 -16.57 2.83
CA ARG A 42 -0.72 -16.21 2.53
C ARG A 42 0.29 -17.06 3.31
N LYS A 43 -0.18 -17.89 4.25
CA LYS A 43 0.66 -18.79 5.07
C LYS A 43 1.73 -18.05 5.87
N CYS A 44 1.41 -16.83 6.30
CA CYS A 44 2.27 -16.06 7.20
C CYS A 44 2.39 -16.80 8.54
N PRO A 45 3.60 -17.12 9.02
CA PRO A 45 3.78 -17.94 10.21
C PRO A 45 3.41 -17.19 11.50
N LYS A 46 3.56 -15.87 11.50
CA LYS A 46 3.15 -14.98 12.58
C LYS A 46 2.57 -13.70 11.99
N VAL A 47 1.41 -13.30 12.52
CA VAL A 47 0.79 -12.01 12.25
C VAL A 47 0.57 -11.30 13.57
N ILE A 48 0.97 -10.04 13.69
CA ILE A 48 0.68 -9.17 14.82
C ILE A 48 -0.38 -8.17 14.37
N ALA A 49 -1.61 -8.39 14.82
CA ALA A 49 -2.75 -7.51 14.52
C ALA A 49 -2.80 -6.37 15.54
N MET A 50 -2.63 -5.13 15.07
CA MET A 50 -2.49 -3.96 15.93
C MET A 50 -3.55 -2.91 15.61
N ASP A 51 -4.15 -2.33 16.63
CA ASP A 51 -5.03 -1.16 16.50
C ASP A 51 -4.89 -0.27 17.75
N VAL A 52 -5.10 1.02 17.58
CA VAL A 52 -5.08 2.01 18.67
C VAL A 52 -6.40 2.01 19.46
N ARG A 53 -7.46 1.43 18.92
CA ARG A 53 -8.81 1.44 19.48
C ARG A 53 -9.19 0.07 20.04
N LYS A 54 -9.64 0.04 21.31
CA LYS A 54 -10.07 -1.19 21.99
C LYS A 54 -11.27 -1.88 21.32
N GLY A 55 -12.24 -1.10 20.81
CA GLY A 55 -13.47 -1.66 20.20
C GLY A 55 -13.18 -2.54 18.97
N PRO A 56 -12.56 -2.01 17.91
CA PRO A 56 -12.15 -2.80 16.76
C PRO A 56 -11.28 -4.01 17.14
N LEU A 57 -10.31 -3.80 18.04
CA LEU A 57 -9.42 -4.87 18.47
C LEU A 57 -10.19 -6.02 19.17
N SER A 58 -11.20 -5.71 19.98
CA SER A 58 -12.07 -6.74 20.60
C SER A 58 -12.87 -7.52 19.55
N GLN A 59 -13.33 -6.84 18.48
CA GLN A 59 -14.02 -7.53 17.38
C GLN A 59 -13.06 -8.41 16.58
N ALA A 60 -11.83 -7.92 16.34
CA ALA A 60 -10.78 -8.71 15.72
C ALA A 60 -10.50 -10.00 16.51
N GLN A 61 -10.39 -9.93 17.84
CA GLN A 61 -10.22 -11.12 18.70
C GLN A 61 -11.32 -12.15 18.47
N ASN A 62 -12.57 -11.72 18.48
CA ASN A 62 -13.71 -12.63 18.27
C ASN A 62 -13.65 -13.28 16.88
N ASN A 63 -13.25 -12.53 15.84
CA ASN A 63 -13.10 -13.06 14.50
C ASN A 63 -11.92 -14.04 14.42
N ILE A 64 -10.76 -13.70 14.95
CA ILE A 64 -9.56 -14.56 14.98
C ILE A 64 -9.89 -15.88 15.65
N HIS A 65 -10.51 -15.84 16.83
CA HIS A 65 -10.97 -17.04 17.56
C HIS A 65 -11.98 -17.85 16.73
N ARG A 66 -12.96 -17.17 16.13
CA ARG A 66 -13.97 -17.81 15.28
C ARG A 66 -13.37 -18.56 14.09
N PHE A 67 -12.25 -18.09 13.54
CA PHE A 67 -11.52 -18.72 12.42
C PHE A 67 -10.43 -19.69 12.89
N GLY A 68 -10.21 -19.86 14.21
CA GLY A 68 -9.21 -20.75 14.78
C GLY A 68 -7.78 -20.34 14.47
N MET A 69 -7.50 -19.02 14.50
CA MET A 69 -6.19 -18.45 14.14
C MET A 69 -5.42 -17.93 15.37
N ASP A 70 -5.89 -18.23 16.59
CA ASP A 70 -5.30 -17.72 17.83
C ASP A 70 -3.82 -18.06 17.99
N ASP A 71 -3.37 -19.21 17.47
CA ASP A 71 -1.97 -19.65 17.55
C ASP A 71 -1.04 -18.90 16.58
N ARG A 72 -1.58 -18.21 15.57
CA ARG A 72 -0.80 -17.52 14.51
C ARG A 72 -0.97 -16.02 14.49
N ILE A 73 -2.00 -15.50 15.17
CA ILE A 73 -2.30 -14.07 15.20
C ILE A 73 -2.26 -13.59 16.64
N GLU A 74 -1.27 -12.76 16.93
CA GLU A 74 -1.14 -12.04 18.20
C GLU A 74 -1.80 -10.68 18.07
N MET A 75 -2.48 -10.20 19.12
CA MET A 75 -3.13 -8.91 19.11
C MET A 75 -2.49 -7.93 20.08
N ARG A 76 -2.31 -6.68 19.64
CA ARG A 76 -1.74 -5.61 20.47
C ARG A 76 -2.52 -4.31 20.34
N LEU A 77 -2.87 -3.72 21.48
CA LEU A 77 -3.40 -2.34 21.53
C LEU A 77 -2.21 -1.38 21.45
N SER A 78 -1.97 -0.77 20.28
CA SER A 78 -0.77 0.04 20.02
C SER A 78 -1.07 1.21 19.09
N ASP A 79 -0.40 2.35 19.30
CA ASP A 79 -0.34 3.44 18.32
C ASP A 79 0.81 3.11 17.34
N GLY A 80 0.44 2.79 16.12
CA GLY A 80 1.41 2.40 15.09
C GLY A 80 2.31 1.25 15.54
N THR A 81 3.62 1.41 15.35
CA THR A 81 4.65 0.41 15.65
C THR A 81 5.14 0.41 17.10
N ALA A 82 4.58 1.24 17.99
CA ALA A 82 5.12 1.50 19.33
C ALA A 82 5.40 0.27 20.19
N LEU A 83 4.62 -0.80 20.02
CA LEU A 83 4.78 -2.05 20.77
C LEU A 83 5.40 -3.20 19.96
N LEU A 84 5.99 -2.94 18.81
CA LEU A 84 6.82 -3.94 18.11
C LEU A 84 8.21 -3.99 18.74
N GLU A 85 8.82 -5.18 18.74
CA GLU A 85 10.20 -5.38 19.14
C GLU A 85 11.14 -5.48 17.92
N PRO A 86 12.43 -5.19 18.05
CA PRO A 86 13.39 -5.38 16.97
C PRO A 86 13.35 -6.82 16.42
N ASP A 87 13.48 -6.97 15.11
CA ASP A 87 13.49 -8.26 14.39
C ASP A 87 12.24 -9.13 14.59
N GLU A 88 11.15 -8.59 15.13
CA GLU A 88 9.94 -9.36 15.40
C GLU A 88 9.13 -9.65 14.14
N VAL A 89 9.13 -8.71 13.18
CA VAL A 89 8.42 -8.82 11.91
C VAL A 89 9.32 -8.47 10.73
N ASP A 90 9.01 -9.06 9.58
CA ASP A 90 9.69 -8.77 8.31
C ASP A 90 8.94 -7.71 7.51
N THR A 91 7.61 -7.72 7.61
CA THR A 91 6.69 -6.91 6.81
C THR A 91 5.82 -6.03 7.68
N LEU A 92 5.69 -4.78 7.29
CA LEU A 92 4.71 -3.85 7.83
C LEU A 92 3.59 -3.63 6.81
N LEU A 93 2.36 -3.97 7.19
CA LEU A 93 1.16 -3.71 6.41
C LEU A 93 0.38 -2.56 7.05
N ILE A 94 0.10 -1.50 6.27
CA ILE A 94 -0.73 -0.36 6.69
C ILE A 94 -1.74 -0.06 5.59
N SER A 95 -3.02 -0.29 5.86
CA SER A 95 -4.10 -0.11 4.89
C SER A 95 -5.20 0.80 5.41
N GLY A 96 -5.77 1.64 4.53
CA GLY A 96 -6.95 2.43 4.87
C GLY A 96 -6.65 3.70 5.67
N MET A 97 -5.42 4.20 5.65
CA MET A 97 -5.00 5.42 6.37
C MET A 97 -4.59 6.53 5.41
N GLY A 98 -4.63 7.79 5.88
CA GLY A 98 -4.07 8.92 5.12
C GLY A 98 -2.56 8.81 4.95
N GLY A 99 -2.02 9.30 3.83
CA GLY A 99 -0.60 9.15 3.50
C GLY A 99 0.33 9.74 4.57
N ARG A 100 0.00 10.90 5.14
CA ARG A 100 0.81 11.50 6.23
C ARG A 100 0.88 10.63 7.49
N LEU A 101 -0.24 9.97 7.83
CA LEU A 101 -0.27 9.07 8.98
C LEU A 101 0.57 7.82 8.70
N ILE A 102 0.49 7.26 7.49
CA ILE A 102 1.33 6.15 7.05
C ILE A 102 2.81 6.51 7.17
N MET A 103 3.23 7.65 6.59
CA MET A 103 4.62 8.11 6.66
C MET A 103 5.10 8.28 8.10
N ARG A 104 4.28 8.87 8.99
CA ARG A 104 4.62 9.00 10.42
C ARG A 104 4.85 7.65 11.07
N ILE A 105 3.92 6.70 10.90
CA ILE A 105 4.03 5.36 11.49
C ILE A 105 5.27 4.61 10.98
N VAL A 106 5.54 4.70 9.68
CA VAL A 106 6.73 4.06 9.08
C VAL A 106 8.00 4.71 9.61
N SER A 107 8.10 6.05 9.64
CA SER A 107 9.26 6.78 10.15
C SER A 107 9.57 6.44 11.61
N GLU A 108 8.55 6.47 12.49
CA GLU A 108 8.69 6.08 13.90
C GLU A 108 9.17 4.62 14.04
N GLY A 109 8.71 3.74 13.15
CA GLY A 109 9.17 2.35 13.10
C GLY A 109 10.63 2.23 12.66
N LEU A 110 11.03 2.93 11.61
CA LEU A 110 12.41 2.94 11.10
C LEU A 110 13.40 3.49 12.14
N ASP A 111 13.06 4.58 12.81
CA ASP A 111 13.91 5.21 13.84
C ASP A 111 14.20 4.27 15.02
N ARG A 112 13.22 3.43 15.39
CA ARG A 112 13.28 2.60 16.58
C ARG A 112 13.70 1.14 16.32
N LEU A 113 13.30 0.58 15.19
CA LEU A 113 13.43 -0.86 14.89
C LEU A 113 14.43 -1.13 13.74
N GLY A 114 14.83 -0.08 13.01
CA GLY A 114 15.55 -0.23 11.77
C GLY A 114 14.64 -0.57 10.58
N ALA A 115 15.23 -0.91 9.45
CA ALA A 115 14.51 -1.14 8.22
C ALA A 115 13.70 -2.44 8.23
N PHE A 116 12.42 -2.35 7.88
CA PHE A 116 11.61 -3.51 7.56
C PHE A 116 12.00 -4.04 6.17
N LYS A 117 11.98 -5.35 5.98
CA LYS A 117 12.29 -5.95 4.67
C LYS A 117 11.28 -5.56 3.61
N GLU A 118 10.00 -5.48 4.01
CA GLU A 118 8.87 -5.22 3.12
C GLU A 118 7.87 -4.26 3.76
N LEU A 119 7.40 -3.30 2.98
CA LEU A 119 6.29 -2.41 3.32
C LEU A 119 5.16 -2.63 2.31
N VAL A 120 3.95 -2.90 2.79
CA VAL A 120 2.74 -2.94 1.97
C VAL A 120 1.81 -1.84 2.46
N LEU A 121 1.60 -0.83 1.62
CA LEU A 121 0.94 0.41 2.02
C LEU A 121 -0.25 0.69 1.10
N GLN A 122 -1.41 1.01 1.70
CA GLN A 122 -2.59 1.46 0.95
C GLN A 122 -3.05 2.82 1.49
N PRO A 123 -2.49 3.93 0.96
CA PRO A 123 -2.92 5.27 1.34
C PRO A 123 -4.29 5.63 0.75
N GLN A 124 -5.15 6.26 1.56
CA GLN A 124 -6.43 6.83 1.09
C GLN A 124 -6.27 8.24 0.51
N SER A 125 -5.14 8.89 0.80
CA SER A 125 -4.78 10.22 0.31
C SER A 125 -3.27 10.32 0.16
N GLU A 126 -2.80 11.29 -0.63
CA GLU A 126 -1.38 11.67 -0.71
C GLU A 126 -0.44 10.50 -1.11
N ALA A 127 -0.91 9.61 -2.00
CA ALA A 127 -0.13 8.45 -2.45
C ALA A 127 1.21 8.86 -3.10
N GLU A 128 1.24 10.02 -3.76
CA GLU A 128 2.45 10.60 -4.34
C GLU A 128 3.50 10.95 -3.28
N LEU A 129 3.08 11.45 -2.11
CA LEU A 129 4.00 11.75 -1.01
C LEU A 129 4.54 10.46 -0.38
N VAL A 130 3.70 9.41 -0.28
CA VAL A 130 4.14 8.10 0.22
C VAL A 130 5.19 7.49 -0.71
N ARG A 131 5.02 7.54 -2.04
CA ARG A 131 6.02 7.05 -3.00
C ARG A 131 7.34 7.81 -2.92
N LYS A 132 7.26 9.15 -2.82
CA LYS A 132 8.43 10.00 -2.60
C LYS A 132 9.15 9.63 -1.30
N PHE A 133 8.41 9.49 -0.21
CA PHE A 133 8.93 9.08 1.10
C PHE A 133 9.66 7.73 1.03
N LEU A 134 9.08 6.72 0.38
CA LEU A 134 9.70 5.41 0.21
C LEU A 134 11.06 5.52 -0.49
N ARG A 135 11.15 6.27 -1.58
CA ARG A 135 12.41 6.50 -2.32
C ARG A 135 13.46 7.21 -1.47
N GLU A 136 13.04 8.16 -0.61
CA GLU A 136 13.94 8.92 0.27
C GLU A 136 14.44 8.10 1.48
N HIS A 137 13.85 6.90 1.72
CA HIS A 137 14.21 6.00 2.82
C HIS A 137 14.70 4.63 2.34
N ASP A 138 15.33 4.59 1.16
CA ASP A 138 15.96 3.39 0.59
C ASP A 138 14.98 2.22 0.34
N TYR A 139 13.71 2.53 0.03
CA TYR A 139 12.72 1.56 -0.42
C TYR A 139 12.43 1.67 -1.91
N ILE A 140 12.44 0.54 -2.59
CA ILE A 140 12.06 0.42 -4.01
C ILE A 140 10.68 -0.20 -4.10
N ILE A 141 9.77 0.46 -4.83
CA ILE A 141 8.45 -0.08 -5.14
C ILE A 141 8.60 -1.17 -6.19
N VAL A 142 8.33 -2.41 -5.79
CA VAL A 142 8.47 -3.61 -6.64
C VAL A 142 7.13 -4.12 -7.18
N ASP A 143 6.03 -3.74 -6.55
CA ASP A 143 4.69 -4.07 -7.00
C ASP A 143 3.68 -2.98 -6.62
N GLU A 144 2.65 -2.82 -7.43
CA GLU A 144 1.51 -1.94 -7.16
C GLU A 144 0.24 -2.56 -7.72
N ASP A 145 -0.88 -2.26 -7.08
CA ASP A 145 -2.21 -2.54 -7.59
C ASP A 145 -3.13 -1.34 -7.39
N PHE A 146 -4.24 -1.32 -8.11
CA PHE A 146 -5.20 -0.23 -8.08
C PHE A 146 -6.62 -0.78 -8.17
N VAL A 147 -7.44 -0.47 -7.19
CA VAL A 147 -8.82 -0.94 -7.12
C VAL A 147 -9.78 0.24 -7.07
N ILE A 148 -10.83 0.18 -7.87
CA ILE A 148 -12.01 1.04 -7.73
C ILE A 148 -13.09 0.22 -7.01
N GLU A 149 -13.52 0.69 -5.85
CA GLU A 149 -14.56 0.05 -5.03
C GLU A 149 -15.47 1.13 -4.46
N ASP A 150 -16.79 1.00 -4.61
CA ASP A 150 -17.80 1.97 -4.15
C ASP A 150 -17.52 3.42 -4.60
N GLY A 151 -17.05 3.59 -5.83
CA GLY A 151 -16.72 4.88 -6.43
C GLY A 151 -15.47 5.56 -5.87
N LYS A 152 -14.70 4.87 -5.03
CA LYS A 152 -13.44 5.36 -4.47
C LYS A 152 -12.24 4.66 -5.10
N ASN A 153 -11.13 5.37 -5.16
CA ASN A 153 -9.87 4.92 -5.74
C ASN A 153 -8.92 4.48 -4.63
N TYR A 154 -8.37 3.29 -4.76
CA TYR A 154 -7.48 2.67 -3.78
C TYR A 154 -6.16 2.26 -4.44
N PRO A 155 -5.19 3.19 -4.56
CA PRO A 155 -3.82 2.83 -4.89
C PRO A 155 -3.20 2.04 -3.76
N MET A 156 -2.43 1.03 -4.08
CA MET A 156 -1.67 0.25 -3.11
C MET A 156 -0.31 -0.13 -3.67
N MET A 157 0.67 -0.20 -2.80
CA MET A 157 2.05 -0.40 -3.18
C MET A 157 2.77 -1.35 -2.23
N LYS A 158 3.64 -2.16 -2.81
CA LYS A 158 4.62 -3.00 -2.12
C LYS A 158 6.00 -2.45 -2.40
N ALA A 159 6.74 -2.17 -1.34
CA ALA A 159 8.11 -1.70 -1.42
C ALA A 159 9.04 -2.59 -0.61
N LEU A 160 10.26 -2.80 -1.10
CA LEU A 160 11.31 -3.55 -0.44
C LEU A 160 12.46 -2.62 -0.11
N HIS A 161 13.05 -2.82 1.06
CA HIS A 161 14.30 -2.16 1.40
C HIS A 161 15.42 -2.62 0.47
N VAL A 162 16.30 -1.73 0.05
CA VAL A 162 17.35 -2.02 -0.95
C VAL A 162 18.25 -3.20 -0.56
N SER A 163 18.47 -3.44 0.72
CA SER A 163 19.25 -4.58 1.20
C SER A 163 18.60 -5.96 0.96
N CYS A 164 17.33 -6.00 0.57
CA CYS A 164 16.56 -7.24 0.38
C CYS A 164 16.26 -7.54 -1.09
N LEU A 165 16.71 -6.70 -2.02
CA LEU A 165 16.37 -6.82 -3.45
C LEU A 165 16.96 -8.08 -4.07
N ASP A 166 18.22 -8.40 -3.81
CA ASP A 166 18.87 -9.62 -4.34
C ASP A 166 18.20 -10.91 -3.85
N GLU A 167 17.71 -10.93 -2.61
CA GLU A 167 16.93 -12.05 -2.05
C GLU A 167 15.60 -12.17 -2.79
N TRP A 168 14.91 -11.07 -2.98
CA TRP A 168 13.62 -11.01 -3.65
C TRP A 168 13.71 -11.40 -5.13
N ASP A 169 14.74 -10.94 -5.86
CA ASP A 169 14.96 -11.31 -7.27
C ASP A 169 15.10 -12.82 -7.43
N ARG A 170 15.83 -13.46 -6.51
CA ARG A 170 16.01 -14.91 -6.52
C ARG A 170 14.73 -15.67 -6.18
N GLU A 171 13.93 -15.17 -5.23
CA GLU A 171 12.69 -15.82 -4.79
C GLU A 171 11.54 -15.63 -5.79
N SER A 172 11.43 -14.44 -6.37
CA SER A 172 10.33 -14.08 -7.28
C SER A 172 10.60 -14.46 -8.74
N GLY A 173 11.88 -14.62 -9.11
CA GLY A 173 12.30 -14.77 -10.50
C GLY A 173 12.16 -13.50 -11.35
N GLN A 174 11.95 -12.36 -10.68
CA GLN A 174 11.87 -11.03 -11.29
C GLN A 174 13.14 -10.26 -10.97
N GLN A 175 13.53 -9.34 -11.84
CA GLN A 175 14.64 -8.42 -11.57
C GLN A 175 14.07 -7.06 -11.11
N HIS A 176 14.55 -6.56 -9.96
CA HIS A 176 14.11 -5.26 -9.45
C HIS A 176 14.44 -4.10 -10.42
N ASP A 177 15.49 -4.20 -11.22
CA ASP A 177 15.84 -3.23 -12.27
C ASP A 177 14.76 -3.11 -13.35
N ALA A 178 13.90 -4.14 -13.51
CA ALA A 178 12.76 -4.09 -14.42
C ALA A 178 11.72 -3.03 -14.02
N PHE A 179 11.77 -2.51 -12.82
CA PHE A 179 10.91 -1.44 -12.32
C PHE A 179 11.52 -0.04 -12.46
N THR A 180 12.77 0.07 -12.92
CA THR A 180 13.38 1.37 -13.28
C THR A 180 12.78 1.82 -14.63
N LEU A 181 11.77 2.68 -14.55
CA LEU A 181 11.09 3.21 -15.74
C LEU A 181 11.83 4.44 -16.24
N PHE A 182 12.71 4.26 -17.22
CA PHE A 182 13.40 5.38 -17.90
C PHE A 182 12.45 6.24 -18.74
N ASP A 183 11.27 5.72 -19.13
CA ASP A 183 10.30 6.40 -19.99
C ASP A 183 9.45 7.46 -19.25
N TYR A 184 9.47 7.43 -17.92
CA TYR A 184 8.66 8.35 -17.09
C TYR A 184 9.54 9.13 -16.12
N SER A 185 9.28 10.43 -16.00
CA SER A 185 9.96 11.27 -15.02
C SER A 185 9.67 10.84 -13.60
N VAL A 186 10.58 11.15 -12.65
CA VAL A 186 10.37 10.88 -11.22
C VAL A 186 9.04 11.47 -10.73
N LYS A 187 8.66 12.66 -11.20
CA LYS A 187 7.37 13.29 -10.89
C LYS A 187 6.19 12.43 -11.35
N GLN A 188 6.24 11.84 -12.54
CA GLN A 188 5.19 10.96 -13.04
C GLN A 188 5.12 9.66 -12.26
N GLN A 189 6.26 9.11 -11.91
CA GLN A 189 6.32 7.90 -11.06
C GLN A 189 5.72 8.15 -9.67
N ASP A 190 6.02 9.30 -9.05
CA ASP A 190 5.42 9.67 -7.77
C ASP A 190 3.91 9.88 -7.88
N LEU A 191 3.45 10.61 -8.90
CA LEU A 191 2.02 10.91 -9.09
C LEU A 191 1.18 9.66 -9.39
N PHE A 192 1.66 8.79 -10.26
CA PHE A 192 0.84 7.74 -10.86
C PHE A 192 1.26 6.32 -10.46
N GLY A 193 2.44 6.13 -9.92
CA GLY A 193 3.00 4.84 -9.53
C GLY A 193 3.85 4.19 -10.63
N PRO A 194 5.13 3.88 -10.32
CA PRO A 194 6.05 3.32 -11.31
C PRO A 194 5.55 1.98 -11.88
N VAL A 195 5.02 1.11 -11.03
CA VAL A 195 4.55 -0.21 -11.47
C VAL A 195 3.16 -0.12 -12.10
N LEU A 196 2.29 0.78 -11.64
CA LEU A 196 0.98 1.03 -12.27
C LEU A 196 1.13 1.58 -13.69
N LEU A 197 2.10 2.47 -13.93
CA LEU A 197 2.41 2.99 -15.27
C LEU A 197 2.86 1.89 -16.23
N LYS A 198 3.52 0.85 -15.74
CA LYS A 198 3.95 -0.31 -16.52
C LYS A 198 2.84 -1.34 -16.70
N LYS A 199 2.15 -1.72 -15.62
CA LYS A 199 1.13 -2.78 -15.63
C LYS A 199 -0.19 -2.38 -16.27
N ARG A 200 -0.58 -1.10 -16.13
CA ARG A 200 -1.82 -0.57 -16.69
C ARG A 200 -3.09 -1.38 -16.35
N PRO A 201 -3.35 -1.71 -15.08
CA PRO A 201 -4.56 -2.43 -14.74
C PRO A 201 -5.81 -1.62 -15.13
N ALA A 202 -6.91 -2.30 -15.46
CA ALA A 202 -8.13 -1.67 -15.99
C ALA A 202 -8.70 -0.55 -15.09
N ASP A 203 -8.74 -0.77 -13.78
CA ASP A 203 -9.21 0.23 -12.81
C ASP A 203 -8.30 1.49 -12.82
N PHE A 204 -6.99 1.31 -12.98
CA PHE A 204 -6.05 2.43 -13.08
C PHE A 204 -6.23 3.22 -14.39
N CYS A 205 -6.42 2.55 -15.53
CA CYS A 205 -6.73 3.21 -16.79
C CYS A 205 -8.04 4.02 -16.70
N THR A 206 -9.08 3.44 -16.10
CA THR A 206 -10.35 4.12 -15.82
C THR A 206 -10.14 5.36 -14.95
N PHE A 207 -9.33 5.25 -13.90
CA PHE A 207 -8.97 6.38 -13.04
C PHE A 207 -8.26 7.51 -13.82
N LEU A 208 -7.28 7.19 -14.67
CA LEU A 208 -6.58 8.20 -15.48
C LEU A 208 -7.54 8.96 -16.39
N ASP A 209 -8.45 8.26 -17.07
CA ASP A 209 -9.45 8.87 -17.94
C ASP A 209 -10.43 9.78 -17.18
N GLN A 210 -10.90 9.33 -16.03
CA GLN A 210 -11.78 10.13 -15.16
C GLN A 210 -11.06 11.37 -14.63
N LYS A 211 -9.82 11.23 -14.23
CA LYS A 211 -8.99 12.35 -13.75
C LYS A 211 -8.73 13.36 -14.83
N ARG A 212 -8.40 12.92 -16.06
CA ARG A 212 -8.19 13.80 -17.21
C ARG A 212 -9.45 14.62 -17.49
N LYS A 213 -10.61 13.98 -17.69
CA LYS A 213 -11.88 14.66 -17.94
C LYS A 213 -12.23 15.69 -16.87
N LYS A 214 -12.13 15.27 -15.59
CA LYS A 214 -12.37 16.18 -14.46
C LYS A 214 -11.42 17.37 -14.41
N THR A 215 -10.15 17.16 -14.76
CA THR A 215 -9.15 18.23 -14.80
C THR A 215 -9.43 19.22 -15.92
N GLU A 216 -9.85 18.73 -17.09
CA GLU A 216 -10.28 19.55 -18.22
C GLU A 216 -11.51 20.43 -17.86
N GLU A 217 -12.51 19.87 -17.18
CA GLU A 217 -13.68 20.60 -16.68
C GLU A 217 -13.31 21.68 -15.66
N ILE A 218 -12.45 21.35 -14.71
CA ILE A 218 -11.97 22.31 -13.70
C ILE A 218 -11.20 23.47 -14.34
N LEU A 219 -10.37 23.20 -15.35
CA LEU A 219 -9.60 24.22 -16.07
C LEU A 219 -10.49 25.28 -16.76
N GLN A 220 -11.70 24.91 -17.17
CA GLN A 220 -12.65 25.86 -17.76
C GLN A 220 -13.18 26.88 -16.74
N GLN A 221 -13.16 26.55 -15.46
CA GLN A 221 -13.71 27.34 -14.36
C GLN A 221 -12.64 28.15 -13.58
N ILE A 222 -11.36 27.79 -13.70
CA ILE A 222 -10.27 28.45 -12.97
C ILE A 222 -9.96 29.79 -13.62
N THR A 223 -10.09 30.87 -12.86
CA THR A 223 -9.76 32.25 -13.26
C THR A 223 -8.40 32.71 -12.75
N GLN A 224 -7.88 32.12 -11.66
CA GLN A 224 -6.59 32.49 -11.07
C GLN A 224 -5.42 31.97 -11.91
N PRO A 225 -4.51 32.84 -12.44
CA PRO A 225 -3.48 32.42 -13.39
C PRO A 225 -2.51 31.36 -12.84
N GLU A 226 -2.07 31.48 -11.59
CA GLU A 226 -1.14 30.53 -10.96
C GLU A 226 -1.76 29.15 -10.82
N LYS A 227 -2.97 29.06 -10.26
CA LYS A 227 -3.70 27.78 -10.12
C LYS A 227 -4.03 27.15 -11.48
N ARG A 228 -4.33 28.02 -12.49
CA ARG A 228 -4.57 27.54 -13.86
C ARG A 228 -3.32 26.90 -14.44
N LYS A 229 -2.15 27.50 -14.24
CA LYS A 229 -0.88 26.96 -14.69
C LYS A 229 -0.56 25.61 -14.02
N GLU A 230 -0.68 25.53 -12.70
CA GLU A 230 -0.50 24.25 -11.97
C GLU A 230 -1.40 23.14 -12.49
N MET A 231 -2.66 23.47 -12.75
CA MET A 231 -3.63 22.49 -13.26
C MET A 231 -3.36 22.10 -14.73
N GLN A 232 -2.85 23.05 -15.55
CA GLN A 232 -2.39 22.75 -16.92
C GLN A 232 -1.18 21.83 -16.91
N ASP A 233 -0.21 22.07 -16.03
CA ASP A 233 0.95 21.20 -15.86
C ASP A 233 0.53 19.78 -15.42
N TYR A 234 -0.44 19.67 -14.50
CA TYR A 234 -1.00 18.39 -14.09
C TYR A 234 -1.75 17.68 -15.24
N LEU A 235 -2.56 18.40 -16.00
CA LEU A 235 -3.24 17.85 -17.19
C LEU A 235 -2.23 17.33 -18.21
N GLN A 236 -1.14 18.04 -18.42
CA GLN A 236 -0.08 17.59 -19.34
C GLN A 236 0.54 16.26 -18.86
N GLN A 237 0.81 16.11 -17.55
CA GLN A 237 1.27 14.83 -16.98
C GLN A 237 0.27 13.70 -17.25
N LEU A 238 -1.04 13.95 -17.05
CA LEU A 238 -2.09 12.96 -17.33
C LEU A 238 -2.13 12.57 -18.82
N ILE A 239 -2.02 13.54 -19.73
CA ILE A 239 -2.00 13.28 -21.18
C ILE A 239 -0.77 12.46 -21.57
N ASP A 240 0.41 12.81 -21.05
CA ASP A 240 1.66 12.14 -21.41
C ASP A 240 1.64 10.67 -20.95
N VAL A 241 1.18 10.40 -19.74
CA VAL A 241 1.07 9.01 -19.25
C VAL A 241 -0.07 8.24 -19.91
N SER A 242 -1.07 8.91 -20.50
CA SER A 242 -2.18 8.26 -21.22
C SER A 242 -1.84 7.88 -22.66
N LYS A 243 -0.83 8.50 -23.30
CA LYS A 243 -0.44 8.22 -24.69
C LYS A 243 0.11 6.81 -24.93
N GLY A 244 0.48 6.08 -23.88
CA GLY A 244 0.92 4.69 -23.96
C GLY A 244 -0.24 3.68 -23.86
N MET A 245 -1.47 4.13 -23.98
CA MET A 245 -2.68 3.29 -24.04
C MET A 245 -2.99 2.82 -25.45
#